data_68dcf836158739503a95eb17f4bf8c93
#
_entry.id   68dcf836158739503a95eb17f4bf8c93
#
_cell.length_a   1.000
_cell.length_b   1.000
_cell.length_c   1.000
_cell.angle_alpha   90.00
_cell.angle_beta   90.00
_cell.angle_gamma   90.00
#
_symmetry.space_group_name_H-M   'P 1'
#
loop_
_entity.id
_entity.type
_entity.pdbx_description
1 polymer ?
#
loop_
_entity_poly.entity_id
_entity_poly.type
_entity_poly.pdbx_seq_one_letter_code
_entity_poly.pdbx_strand_id
1 'polypeptide(L)'
;VKFLQGERPENRIFDGVTKRINLDDYPAVCEKKKLFMPIEISRGCPFNCGYCQTPRLAGKMVRHRSIEEIVKYQEVAVRNNKTIARFITPNAFGYGSKNGVTPNLEAIDELLYRVKSAGVKEIYFGTFPSDVRPESVNDDVLKVIKKYVNHDYVVIGAQSGSNRILNLIQRGHTVEKVEESLEILASNGFYAKVDFIFGFPFETREDIEETFKFIEKIVKKYNAKIHAHTFMPLPGTPLWESGAGTLKDHHYKFLGRLASAGILDGYWLKQEELSRKVFKIRHK
;
A
#
# COMPACT_ATOMS: atom_id res chain seq x y z
N VAL A 1 -13.66 -17.87 14.18
CA VAL A 1 -14.71 -17.85 15.22
C VAL A 1 -14.70 -19.17 15.97
N LYS A 2 -14.83 -20.33 15.31
CA LYS A 2 -14.84 -21.66 15.96
C LYS A 2 -13.61 -21.94 16.83
N PHE A 3 -12.41 -21.55 16.36
CA PHE A 3 -11.16 -21.66 17.15
C PHE A 3 -11.23 -20.85 18.46
N LEU A 4 -11.79 -19.64 18.41
CA LEU A 4 -11.98 -18.80 19.61
C LEU A 4 -13.04 -19.35 20.57
N GLN A 5 -13.88 -20.27 20.10
CA GLN A 5 -14.86 -21.01 20.87
C GLN A 5 -14.35 -22.35 21.42
N GLY A 6 -13.04 -22.59 21.26
CA GLY A 6 -12.38 -23.81 21.79
C GLY A 6 -12.37 -25.01 20.85
N GLU A 7 -12.93 -24.89 19.65
CA GLU A 7 -12.81 -25.95 18.64
C GLU A 7 -11.38 -25.97 18.07
N ARG A 8 -10.68 -27.06 18.21
CA ARG A 8 -9.39 -27.25 17.55
C ARG A 8 -9.64 -27.58 16.08
N PRO A 9 -9.13 -26.76 15.13
CA PRO A 9 -9.25 -27.09 13.72
C PRO A 9 -8.43 -28.35 13.40
N GLU A 10 -8.99 -29.25 12.60
CA GLU A 10 -8.29 -30.44 12.08
C GLU A 10 -7.06 -30.04 11.24
N ASN A 11 -7.14 -28.91 10.55
CA ASN A 11 -6.07 -28.36 9.73
C ASN A 11 -5.42 -27.13 10.39
N ARG A 12 -4.09 -27.11 10.45
CA ARG A 12 -3.31 -25.95 10.92
C ARG A 12 -3.26 -24.80 9.91
N ILE A 13 -3.66 -25.06 8.67
CA ILE A 13 -3.64 -24.08 7.57
C ILE A 13 -5.07 -23.77 7.18
N PHE A 14 -5.44 -22.49 7.23
CA PHE A 14 -6.73 -21.98 6.78
C PHE A 14 -6.57 -21.32 5.42
N ASP A 15 -7.21 -21.86 4.40
CA ASP A 15 -7.23 -21.25 3.07
C ASP A 15 -8.26 -20.12 3.01
N GLY A 16 -7.79 -18.89 3.17
CA GLY A 16 -8.61 -17.68 3.02
C GLY A 16 -8.92 -17.29 1.58
N VAL A 17 -8.32 -18.00 0.60
CA VAL A 17 -8.54 -17.72 -0.83
C VAL A 17 -9.79 -18.43 -1.33
N THR A 18 -10.01 -19.68 -0.92
CA THR A 18 -11.19 -20.47 -1.30
C THR A 18 -12.42 -20.11 -0.49
N LYS A 19 -12.27 -19.86 0.81
CA LYS A 19 -13.36 -19.43 1.72
C LYS A 19 -13.40 -17.92 1.83
N ARG A 20 -13.91 -17.27 0.80
CA ARG A 20 -14.01 -15.81 0.75
C ARG A 20 -15.06 -15.33 1.74
N ILE A 21 -14.66 -14.40 2.60
CA ILE A 21 -15.58 -13.70 3.51
C ILE A 21 -16.17 -12.47 2.82
N ASN A 22 -17.42 -12.12 3.16
CA ASN A 22 -17.91 -10.77 2.98
C ASN A 22 -17.34 -9.90 4.11
N LEU A 23 -16.81 -8.72 3.78
CA LEU A 23 -16.21 -7.82 4.78
C LEU A 23 -17.26 -7.27 5.75
N ASP A 24 -18.49 -7.13 5.31
CA ASP A 24 -19.59 -6.60 6.12
C ASP A 24 -20.02 -7.54 7.25
N ASP A 25 -19.76 -8.85 7.11
CA ASP A 25 -20.06 -9.85 8.15
C ASP A 25 -19.15 -9.73 9.38
N TYR A 26 -18.11 -8.90 9.33
CA TYR A 26 -17.10 -8.78 10.39
C TYR A 26 -16.90 -7.34 10.82
N PRO A 27 -16.85 -7.08 12.16
CA PRO A 27 -16.63 -5.74 12.66
C PRO A 27 -15.26 -5.19 12.25
N ALA A 28 -15.23 -3.93 11.80
CA ALA A 28 -14.00 -3.22 11.45
C ALA A 28 -13.35 -2.55 12.66
N VAL A 29 -14.08 -2.38 13.77
CA VAL A 29 -13.61 -1.73 15.01
C VAL A 29 -13.87 -2.61 16.22
N CYS A 30 -13.14 -2.38 17.30
CA CYS A 30 -13.36 -3.07 18.57
C CYS A 30 -13.42 -2.05 19.72
N GLU A 31 -14.62 -1.63 20.13
CA GLU A 31 -14.83 -0.64 21.19
C GLU A 31 -14.24 -1.09 22.52
N LYS A 32 -14.42 -2.36 22.91
CA LYS A 32 -13.87 -2.94 24.15
C LYS A 32 -12.35 -2.80 24.24
N LYS A 33 -11.65 -2.79 23.09
CA LYS A 33 -10.19 -2.63 23.00
C LYS A 33 -9.78 -1.22 22.59
N LYS A 34 -10.72 -0.31 22.40
CA LYS A 34 -10.49 1.06 21.90
C LYS A 34 -9.74 1.09 20.57
N LEU A 35 -9.98 0.11 19.69
CA LEU A 35 -9.38 -0.01 18.36
C LEU A 35 -10.40 0.46 17.32
N PHE A 36 -10.19 1.66 16.79
CA PHE A 36 -11.16 2.32 15.90
C PHE A 36 -10.62 2.55 14.49
N MET A 37 -9.30 2.61 14.32
CA MET A 37 -8.65 2.97 13.06
C MET A 37 -7.36 2.16 12.84
N PRO A 38 -6.93 1.96 11.59
CA PRO A 38 -7.64 2.24 10.31
C PRO A 38 -8.75 1.22 10.02
N ILE A 39 -9.74 1.60 9.18
CA ILE A 39 -10.83 0.71 8.74
C ILE A 39 -10.45 0.03 7.42
N GLU A 40 -10.55 -1.31 7.35
CA GLU A 40 -10.38 -2.05 6.10
C GLU A 40 -11.62 -1.87 5.21
N ILE A 41 -11.41 -1.19 4.07
CA ILE A 41 -12.46 -0.91 3.09
C ILE A 41 -12.43 -1.83 1.88
N SER A 42 -11.26 -2.43 1.57
CA SER A 42 -11.14 -3.40 0.47
C SER A 42 -10.15 -4.50 0.80
N ARG A 43 -10.40 -5.70 0.32
CA ARG A 43 -9.54 -6.88 0.47
C ARG A 43 -9.41 -7.65 -0.83
N GLY A 44 -8.23 -8.18 -1.09
CA GLY A 44 -7.86 -8.85 -2.33
C GLY A 44 -7.16 -7.90 -3.30
N CYS A 45 -6.37 -8.47 -4.23
CA CYS A 45 -5.61 -7.67 -5.20
C CYS A 45 -5.47 -8.45 -6.51
N PRO A 46 -5.86 -7.87 -7.67
CA PRO A 46 -5.83 -8.58 -8.95
C PRO A 46 -4.41 -8.84 -9.45
N PHE A 47 -3.44 -8.11 -8.93
CA PHE A 47 -2.04 -8.23 -9.33
C PHE A 47 -1.34 -9.43 -8.72
N ASN A 48 -0.18 -9.77 -9.29
CA ASN A 48 0.59 -10.94 -8.89
C ASN A 48 2.02 -10.58 -8.47
N CYS A 49 2.21 -9.39 -7.88
CA CYS A 49 3.55 -8.92 -7.51
C CYS A 49 4.31 -9.98 -6.72
N GLY A 50 5.52 -10.31 -7.19
CA GLY A 50 6.31 -11.43 -6.70
C GLY A 50 6.72 -11.35 -5.23
N TYR A 51 6.78 -10.14 -4.67
CA TYR A 51 7.13 -9.88 -3.27
C TYR A 51 5.92 -9.80 -2.34
N CYS A 52 4.68 -9.73 -2.86
CA CYS A 52 3.51 -9.33 -2.08
C CYS A 52 2.64 -10.52 -1.66
N GLN A 53 2.29 -10.57 -0.37
CA GLN A 53 1.40 -11.60 0.20
C GLN A 53 -0.09 -11.31 -0.03
N THR A 54 -0.49 -10.08 -0.34
CA THR A 54 -1.91 -9.71 -0.41
C THR A 54 -2.74 -10.63 -1.31
N PRO A 55 -2.35 -10.91 -2.58
CA PRO A 55 -3.13 -11.81 -3.42
C PRO A 55 -3.07 -13.28 -2.95
N ARG A 56 -2.08 -13.64 -2.16
CA ARG A 56 -1.90 -15.01 -1.62
C ARG A 56 -2.78 -15.26 -0.40
N LEU A 57 -2.89 -14.27 0.49
CA LEU A 57 -3.68 -14.37 1.71
C LEU A 57 -5.16 -14.01 1.50
N ALA A 58 -5.43 -13.05 0.62
CA ALA A 58 -6.76 -12.48 0.44
C ALA A 58 -7.42 -12.82 -0.90
N GLY A 59 -6.68 -13.46 -1.83
CA GLY A 59 -7.13 -13.79 -3.18
C GLY A 59 -6.99 -12.62 -4.16
N LYS A 60 -7.18 -12.92 -5.45
CA LYS A 60 -7.05 -11.95 -6.54
C LYS A 60 -8.32 -11.12 -6.77
N MET A 61 -9.48 -11.61 -6.36
CA MET A 61 -10.72 -10.86 -6.48
C MET A 61 -10.82 -9.80 -5.40
N VAL A 62 -10.93 -8.55 -5.82
CA VAL A 62 -11.15 -7.43 -4.91
C VAL A 62 -12.58 -7.47 -4.39
N ARG A 63 -12.73 -7.30 -3.08
CA ARG A 63 -14.01 -7.19 -2.38
C ARG A 63 -14.00 -5.90 -1.59
N HIS A 64 -15.10 -5.20 -1.58
CA HIS A 64 -15.24 -3.93 -0.89
C HIS A 64 -16.19 -4.11 0.31
N ARG A 65 -15.91 -3.43 1.40
CA ARG A 65 -16.88 -3.20 2.46
C ARG A 65 -17.89 -2.19 1.95
N SER A 66 -19.17 -2.36 2.27
CA SER A 66 -20.20 -1.39 1.91
C SER A 66 -19.96 -0.04 2.57
N ILE A 67 -20.41 1.00 1.91
CA ILE A 67 -20.31 2.37 2.44
C ILE A 67 -21.09 2.47 3.76
N GLU A 68 -22.22 1.79 3.86
CA GLU A 68 -23.08 1.70 5.06
C GLU A 68 -22.27 1.21 6.27
N GLU A 69 -21.59 0.08 6.14
CA GLU A 69 -20.80 -0.49 7.22
C GLU A 69 -19.56 0.38 7.55
N ILE A 70 -18.93 0.98 6.55
CA ILE A 70 -17.81 1.92 6.79
C ILE A 70 -18.29 3.11 7.62
N VAL A 71 -19.38 3.74 7.21
CA VAL A 71 -19.96 4.91 7.89
C VAL A 71 -20.39 4.57 9.31
N LYS A 72 -21.08 3.46 9.51
CA LYS A 72 -21.46 2.96 10.84
C LYS A 72 -20.25 2.85 11.78
N TYR A 73 -19.12 2.32 11.33
CA TYR A 73 -17.90 2.23 12.15
C TYR A 73 -17.21 3.57 12.34
N GLN A 74 -17.30 4.48 11.38
CA GLN A 74 -16.83 5.86 11.57
C GLN A 74 -17.65 6.60 12.62
N GLU A 75 -18.99 6.45 12.63
CA GLU A 75 -19.85 7.01 13.67
C GLU A 75 -19.51 6.47 15.07
N VAL A 76 -19.23 5.16 15.17
CA VAL A 76 -18.73 4.56 16.41
C VAL A 76 -17.42 5.22 16.85
N ALA A 77 -16.48 5.43 15.93
CA ALA A 77 -15.22 6.10 16.23
C ALA A 77 -15.43 7.55 16.67
N VAL A 78 -16.26 8.30 15.96
CA VAL A 78 -16.59 9.71 16.29
C VAL A 78 -17.23 9.84 17.68
N ARG A 79 -18.18 8.97 18.03
CA ARG A 79 -18.78 8.93 19.40
C ARG A 79 -17.72 8.67 20.48
N ASN A 80 -16.60 8.05 20.13
CA ASN A 80 -15.44 7.81 21.00
C ASN A 80 -14.33 8.86 20.83
N ASN A 81 -14.65 10.06 20.32
CA ASN A 81 -13.72 11.17 20.08
C ASN A 81 -12.57 10.84 19.11
N LYS A 82 -12.78 9.88 18.19
CA LYS A 82 -11.84 9.52 17.12
C LYS A 82 -12.34 10.09 15.79
N THR A 83 -11.96 11.30 15.49
CA THR A 83 -12.48 12.10 14.37
C THR A 83 -11.56 12.10 13.14
N ILE A 84 -10.55 11.22 13.11
CA ILE A 84 -9.66 11.04 11.97
C ILE A 84 -10.04 9.74 11.26
N ALA A 85 -10.28 9.77 9.95
CA ALA A 85 -10.49 8.59 9.14
C ALA A 85 -9.21 8.17 8.42
N ARG A 86 -8.84 6.90 8.56
CA ARG A 86 -7.78 6.21 7.78
C ARG A 86 -8.31 4.86 7.33
N PHE A 87 -7.84 4.41 6.18
CA PHE A 87 -8.37 3.21 5.53
C PHE A 87 -7.26 2.19 5.26
N ILE A 88 -7.64 0.90 5.23
CA ILE A 88 -6.79 -0.18 4.74
C ILE A 88 -7.37 -0.68 3.43
N THR A 89 -6.57 -0.63 2.39
CA THR A 89 -6.91 -1.16 1.07
C THR A 89 -5.64 -1.40 0.26
N PRO A 90 -5.61 -2.39 -0.63
CA PRO A 90 -4.45 -2.61 -1.51
C PRO A 90 -4.22 -1.49 -2.54
N ASN A 91 -5.27 -0.74 -2.87
CA ASN A 91 -5.24 0.41 -3.78
C ASN A 91 -6.41 1.33 -3.45
N ALA A 92 -6.13 2.50 -2.88
CA ALA A 92 -7.18 3.41 -2.43
C ALA A 92 -8.11 3.84 -3.57
N PHE A 93 -7.55 4.25 -4.70
CA PHE A 93 -8.32 4.71 -5.85
C PHE A 93 -9.07 3.59 -6.59
N GLY A 94 -8.83 2.34 -6.21
CA GLY A 94 -9.59 1.17 -6.65
C GLY A 94 -10.81 0.83 -5.79
N TYR A 95 -11.19 1.66 -4.80
CA TYR A 95 -12.40 1.41 -4.04
C TYR A 95 -13.66 1.45 -4.93
N GLY A 96 -14.58 0.50 -4.74
CA GLY A 96 -15.79 0.37 -5.54
C GLY A 96 -15.56 -0.07 -6.99
N SER A 97 -14.30 -0.30 -7.38
CA SER A 97 -13.94 -0.73 -8.74
C SER A 97 -14.17 -2.22 -8.96
N LYS A 98 -14.70 -2.60 -10.13
CA LYS A 98 -14.88 -4.00 -10.53
C LYS A 98 -13.55 -4.73 -10.72
N ASN A 99 -12.51 -4.02 -11.16
CA ASN A 99 -11.19 -4.60 -11.45
C ASN A 99 -10.12 -4.22 -10.41
N GLY A 100 -10.46 -3.39 -9.42
CA GLY A 100 -9.53 -2.93 -8.36
C GLY A 100 -8.47 -1.91 -8.82
N VAL A 101 -8.57 -1.40 -10.05
CA VAL A 101 -7.58 -0.49 -10.67
C VAL A 101 -8.23 0.79 -11.19
N THR A 102 -9.21 0.66 -12.08
CA THR A 102 -9.91 1.80 -12.64
C THR A 102 -10.78 2.47 -11.57
N PRO A 103 -10.57 3.75 -11.24
CA PRO A 103 -11.37 4.42 -10.24
C PRO A 103 -12.86 4.39 -10.52
N ASN A 104 -13.65 4.06 -9.50
CA ASN A 104 -15.10 4.29 -9.52
C ASN A 104 -15.38 5.63 -8.81
N LEU A 105 -15.48 6.69 -9.59
CA LEU A 105 -15.58 8.05 -9.08
C LEU A 105 -16.80 8.26 -8.19
N GLU A 106 -17.94 7.69 -8.57
CA GLU A 106 -19.20 7.78 -7.80
C GLU A 106 -19.05 7.11 -6.43
N ALA A 107 -18.48 5.89 -6.40
CA ALA A 107 -18.29 5.17 -5.15
C ALA A 107 -17.27 5.87 -4.22
N ILE A 108 -16.22 6.48 -4.78
CA ILE A 108 -15.23 7.23 -4.00
C ILE A 108 -15.84 8.53 -3.46
N ASP A 109 -16.56 9.27 -4.29
CA ASP A 109 -17.23 10.53 -3.89
C ASP A 109 -18.26 10.26 -2.78
N GLU A 110 -19.11 9.26 -2.96
CA GLU A 110 -20.11 8.86 -1.96
C GLU A 110 -19.47 8.41 -0.64
N LEU A 111 -18.44 7.55 -0.70
CA LEU A 111 -17.72 7.11 0.48
C LEU A 111 -17.19 8.30 1.29
N LEU A 112 -16.42 9.18 0.64
CA LEU A 112 -15.75 10.28 1.32
C LEU A 112 -16.76 11.32 1.83
N TYR A 113 -17.80 11.61 1.06
CA TYR A 113 -18.89 12.46 1.47
C TYR A 113 -19.59 11.95 2.73
N ARG A 114 -20.00 10.68 2.73
CA ARG A 114 -20.72 10.07 3.87
C ARG A 114 -19.84 9.93 5.10
N VAL A 115 -18.55 9.60 4.93
CA VAL A 115 -17.58 9.60 6.03
C VAL A 115 -17.42 11.00 6.63
N LYS A 116 -17.35 12.04 5.80
CA LYS A 116 -17.30 13.43 6.28
C LYS A 116 -18.57 13.81 7.04
N SER A 117 -19.72 13.43 6.50
CA SER A 117 -21.05 13.70 7.10
C SER A 117 -21.27 12.95 8.43
N ALA A 118 -20.57 11.85 8.68
CA ALA A 118 -20.58 11.12 9.94
C ALA A 118 -19.85 11.86 11.10
N GLY A 119 -19.33 13.07 10.86
CA GLY A 119 -18.65 13.89 11.86
C GLY A 119 -17.12 13.71 11.89
N VAL A 120 -16.55 13.05 10.89
CA VAL A 120 -15.09 12.95 10.73
C VAL A 120 -14.53 14.32 10.36
N LYS A 121 -13.49 14.76 11.09
CA LYS A 121 -12.84 16.06 10.88
C LYS A 121 -11.74 15.97 9.83
N GLU A 122 -10.95 14.91 9.86
CA GLU A 122 -9.82 14.71 8.96
C GLU A 122 -9.91 13.36 8.24
N ILE A 123 -9.77 13.37 6.92
CA ILE A 123 -9.80 12.19 6.06
C ILE A 123 -8.44 12.03 5.39
N TYR A 124 -7.84 10.85 5.56
CA TYR A 124 -6.61 10.42 4.91
C TYR A 124 -6.91 9.25 3.98
N PHE A 125 -6.92 9.51 2.67
CA PHE A 125 -7.25 8.56 1.61
C PHE A 125 -6.20 8.64 0.49
N GLY A 126 -5.64 7.51 0.08
CA GLY A 126 -4.46 7.48 -0.80
C GLY A 126 -3.15 7.74 -0.06
N THR A 127 -3.14 7.55 1.27
CA THR A 127 -1.98 7.67 2.14
C THR A 127 -1.85 6.39 2.97
N PHE A 128 -0.67 6.11 3.51
CA PHE A 128 -0.46 4.90 4.33
C PHE A 128 -1.55 4.75 5.43
N PRO A 129 -2.17 3.59 5.58
CA PRO A 129 -1.98 2.27 4.92
C PRO A 129 -2.95 2.02 3.75
N SER A 130 -3.18 2.98 2.90
CA SER A 130 -4.03 2.90 1.71
C SER A 130 -3.31 3.49 0.49
N ASP A 131 -2.18 2.90 0.13
CA ASP A 131 -1.33 3.36 -0.96
C ASP A 131 -2.05 3.28 -2.32
N VAL A 132 -1.54 4.00 -3.30
CA VAL A 132 -2.13 4.08 -4.63
C VAL A 132 -1.19 3.47 -5.66
N ARG A 133 -1.76 2.74 -6.60
CA ARG A 133 -1.04 2.28 -7.79
C ARG A 133 -0.98 3.40 -8.83
N PRO A 134 0.16 3.57 -9.52
CA PRO A 134 0.30 4.62 -10.54
C PRO A 134 -0.81 4.59 -11.60
N GLU A 135 -1.25 3.39 -12.00
CA GLU A 135 -2.28 3.20 -13.03
C GLU A 135 -3.67 3.71 -12.65
N SER A 136 -3.91 3.92 -11.35
CA SER A 136 -5.18 4.42 -10.83
C SER A 136 -5.23 5.95 -10.68
N VAL A 137 -4.11 6.64 -10.94
CA VAL A 137 -4.03 8.10 -10.85
C VAL A 137 -4.54 8.73 -12.13
N ASN A 138 -5.52 9.61 -12.04
CA ASN A 138 -6.00 10.49 -13.09
C ASN A 138 -6.58 11.79 -12.51
N ASP A 139 -6.79 12.79 -13.35
CA ASP A 139 -7.30 14.10 -12.94
C ASP A 139 -8.65 14.03 -12.22
N ASP A 140 -9.55 13.16 -12.67
CA ASP A 140 -10.92 13.11 -12.16
C ASP A 140 -10.98 12.55 -10.74
N VAL A 141 -10.21 11.48 -10.44
CA VAL A 141 -10.15 10.96 -9.07
C VAL A 141 -9.52 11.97 -8.12
N LEU A 142 -8.51 12.73 -8.57
CA LEU A 142 -7.88 13.78 -7.76
C LEU A 142 -8.82 14.94 -7.48
N LYS A 143 -9.61 15.36 -8.47
CA LYS A 143 -10.67 16.37 -8.28
C LYS A 143 -11.71 15.91 -7.24
N VAL A 144 -12.09 14.63 -7.28
CA VAL A 144 -13.02 14.06 -6.31
C VAL A 144 -12.43 14.08 -4.90
N ILE A 145 -11.26 13.47 -4.70
CA ILE A 145 -10.70 13.37 -3.34
C ILE A 145 -10.35 14.72 -2.74
N LYS A 146 -9.93 15.69 -3.56
CA LYS A 146 -9.55 17.04 -3.11
C LYS A 146 -10.67 17.78 -2.37
N LYS A 147 -11.93 17.41 -2.58
CA LYS A 147 -13.08 17.97 -1.86
C LYS A 147 -13.11 17.59 -0.37
N TYR A 148 -12.45 16.48 0.00
CA TYR A 148 -12.67 15.81 1.29
C TYR A 148 -11.41 15.63 2.12
N VAL A 149 -10.25 15.35 1.47
CA VAL A 149 -9.03 15.00 2.17
C VAL A 149 -8.36 16.19 2.85
N ASN A 150 -7.66 15.93 3.96
CA ASN A 150 -6.96 16.91 4.76
C ASN A 150 -5.43 16.79 4.62
N HIS A 151 -4.96 16.38 3.44
CA HIS A 151 -3.55 16.23 3.11
C HIS A 151 -3.31 16.65 1.65
N ASP A 152 -2.06 16.98 1.35
CA ASP A 152 -1.59 17.44 0.04
C ASP A 152 -0.62 16.44 -0.62
N TYR A 153 -0.62 15.18 -0.18
CA TYR A 153 0.23 14.13 -0.75
C TYR A 153 -0.52 12.83 -0.98
N VAL A 154 -0.02 12.05 -1.95
CA VAL A 154 -0.49 10.69 -2.22
C VAL A 154 0.70 9.74 -2.16
N VAL A 155 0.50 8.54 -1.57
CA VAL A 155 1.52 7.51 -1.53
C VAL A 155 1.43 6.66 -2.79
N ILE A 156 2.51 6.63 -3.57
CA ILE A 156 2.61 5.91 -4.85
C ILE A 156 3.60 4.76 -4.74
N GLY A 157 3.11 3.55 -4.95
CA GLY A 157 3.95 2.36 -4.94
C GLY A 157 4.70 2.17 -6.26
N ALA A 158 5.83 2.82 -6.48
CA ALA A 158 6.69 2.61 -7.66
C ALA A 158 7.46 1.29 -7.59
N GLN A 159 8.11 1.03 -6.48
CA GLN A 159 8.91 -0.14 -6.12
C GLN A 159 10.32 -0.19 -6.75
N SER A 160 10.52 0.25 -7.99
CA SER A 160 11.83 0.35 -8.64
C SER A 160 11.83 1.43 -9.73
N GLY A 161 12.98 1.96 -10.05
CA GLY A 161 13.24 2.82 -11.22
C GLY A 161 13.82 2.07 -12.40
N SER A 162 13.88 0.73 -12.35
CA SER A 162 14.29 -0.12 -13.48
C SER A 162 13.10 -0.92 -14.01
N ASN A 163 12.77 -0.76 -15.29
CA ASN A 163 11.72 -1.54 -15.95
C ASN A 163 12.03 -3.04 -15.95
N ARG A 164 13.31 -3.44 -15.98
CA ARG A 164 13.73 -4.83 -15.85
C ARG A 164 13.30 -5.40 -14.49
N ILE A 165 13.53 -4.68 -13.41
CA ILE A 165 13.13 -5.09 -12.06
C ILE A 165 11.61 -5.13 -11.95
N LEU A 166 10.90 -4.10 -12.44
CA LEU A 166 9.43 -4.07 -12.40
C LEU A 166 8.81 -5.29 -13.10
N ASN A 167 9.37 -5.71 -14.23
CA ASN A 167 8.95 -6.92 -14.94
C ASN A 167 9.25 -8.20 -14.13
N LEU A 168 10.45 -8.34 -13.58
CA LEU A 168 10.83 -9.52 -12.78
C LEU A 168 9.96 -9.69 -11.53
N ILE A 169 9.61 -8.61 -10.87
CA ILE A 169 8.72 -8.63 -9.71
C ILE A 169 7.24 -8.65 -10.09
N GLN A 170 6.90 -8.71 -11.37
CA GLN A 170 5.52 -8.73 -11.89
C GLN A 170 4.69 -7.53 -11.38
N ARG A 171 5.28 -6.34 -11.38
CA ARG A 171 4.62 -5.16 -10.80
C ARG A 171 3.43 -4.68 -11.65
N GLY A 172 3.48 -4.88 -12.96
CA GLY A 172 2.37 -4.60 -13.88
C GLY A 172 2.27 -3.15 -14.36
N HIS A 173 3.24 -2.30 -14.02
CA HIS A 173 3.43 -0.96 -14.59
C HIS A 173 4.91 -0.71 -14.92
N THR A 174 5.18 0.37 -15.63
CA THR A 174 6.52 0.82 -16.00
C THR A 174 6.93 2.08 -15.24
N VAL A 175 8.22 2.42 -15.33
CA VAL A 175 8.79 3.65 -14.74
C VAL A 175 8.11 4.89 -15.34
N GLU A 176 7.80 4.87 -16.64
CA GLU A 176 7.12 5.95 -17.34
C GLU A 176 5.71 6.17 -16.80
N LYS A 177 4.98 5.07 -16.45
CA LYS A 177 3.65 5.18 -15.84
C LYS A 177 3.72 5.75 -14.43
N VAL A 178 4.78 5.45 -13.68
CA VAL A 178 5.03 6.12 -12.40
C VAL A 178 5.22 7.62 -12.63
N GLU A 179 6.11 8.02 -13.55
CA GLU A 179 6.37 9.43 -13.83
C GLU A 179 5.12 10.18 -14.28
N GLU A 180 4.32 9.60 -15.18
CA GLU A 180 3.02 10.16 -15.61
C GLU A 180 2.10 10.41 -14.40
N SER A 181 2.02 9.45 -13.46
CA SER A 181 1.21 9.62 -12.25
C SER A 181 1.68 10.77 -11.37
N LEU A 182 3.00 11.00 -11.27
CA LEU A 182 3.57 12.11 -10.52
C LEU A 182 3.28 13.45 -11.17
N GLU A 183 3.30 13.52 -12.48
CA GLU A 183 2.96 14.73 -13.24
C GLU A 183 1.49 15.12 -13.04
N ILE A 184 0.58 14.12 -13.11
CA ILE A 184 -0.85 14.33 -12.84
C ILE A 184 -1.07 14.80 -11.39
N LEU A 185 -0.40 14.18 -10.40
CA LEU A 185 -0.47 14.63 -9.01
C LEU A 185 -0.03 16.07 -8.84
N ALA A 186 1.14 16.43 -9.38
CA ALA A 186 1.69 17.78 -9.29
C ALA A 186 0.75 18.83 -9.95
N SER A 187 0.19 18.51 -11.11
CA SER A 187 -0.76 19.37 -11.82
C SER A 187 -2.06 19.61 -11.04
N ASN A 188 -2.42 18.70 -10.13
CA ASN A 188 -3.59 18.82 -9.25
C ASN A 188 -3.26 19.35 -7.84
N GLY A 189 -2.02 19.76 -7.60
CA GLY A 189 -1.57 20.34 -6.33
C GLY A 189 -1.31 19.32 -5.23
N PHE A 190 -1.03 18.06 -5.59
CA PHE A 190 -0.53 17.03 -4.69
C PHE A 190 0.94 16.77 -4.97
N TYR A 191 1.74 16.50 -3.93
CA TYR A 191 3.04 15.88 -4.11
C TYR A 191 2.94 14.37 -3.83
N ALA A 192 3.94 13.62 -4.28
CA ALA A 192 3.99 12.18 -4.06
C ALA A 192 4.95 11.82 -2.93
N LYS A 193 4.54 10.85 -2.08
CA LYS A 193 5.46 9.98 -1.34
C LYS A 193 5.58 8.69 -2.13
N VAL A 194 6.79 8.36 -2.56
CA VAL A 194 7.02 7.27 -3.51
C VAL A 194 7.75 6.12 -2.84
N ASP A 195 7.10 4.94 -2.82
CA ASP A 195 7.67 3.74 -2.22
C ASP A 195 8.62 3.04 -3.18
N PHE A 196 9.82 2.72 -2.68
CA PHE A 196 10.83 1.91 -3.36
C PHE A 196 11.26 0.73 -2.49
N ILE A 197 11.49 -0.40 -3.13
CA ILE A 197 12.06 -1.60 -2.52
C ILE A 197 13.47 -1.81 -3.09
N PHE A 198 14.46 -1.88 -2.21
CA PHE A 198 15.86 -2.08 -2.55
C PHE A 198 16.36 -3.46 -2.12
N GLY A 199 17.44 -3.91 -2.74
CA GLY A 199 18.15 -5.11 -2.34
C GLY A 199 17.48 -6.41 -2.78
N PHE A 200 16.76 -6.42 -3.90
CA PHE A 200 16.37 -7.68 -4.51
C PHE A 200 17.61 -8.50 -4.88
N PRO A 201 17.63 -9.84 -4.62
CA PRO A 201 18.81 -10.67 -4.87
C PRO A 201 19.29 -10.71 -6.33
N PHE A 202 18.44 -10.32 -7.27
CA PHE A 202 18.66 -10.32 -8.71
C PHE A 202 18.87 -8.91 -9.30
N GLU A 203 18.95 -7.86 -8.46
CA GLU A 203 19.30 -6.50 -8.91
C GLU A 203 20.76 -6.45 -9.41
N THR A 204 20.93 -5.94 -10.61
CA THR A 204 22.25 -5.61 -11.14
C THR A 204 22.66 -4.20 -10.73
N ARG A 205 23.90 -3.84 -11.00
CA ARG A 205 24.37 -2.48 -10.74
C ARG A 205 23.64 -1.45 -11.60
N GLU A 206 23.36 -1.81 -12.83
CA GLU A 206 22.64 -0.96 -13.80
C GLU A 206 21.22 -0.66 -13.30
N ASP A 207 20.49 -1.65 -12.79
CA ASP A 207 19.14 -1.47 -12.23
C ASP A 207 19.14 -0.48 -11.06
N ILE A 208 20.15 -0.60 -10.20
CA ILE A 208 20.31 0.26 -9.04
C ILE A 208 20.60 1.70 -9.46
N GLU A 209 21.50 1.87 -10.46
CA GLU A 209 21.84 3.19 -11.01
C GLU A 209 20.63 3.83 -11.73
N GLU A 210 19.83 3.05 -12.47
CA GLU A 210 18.57 3.51 -13.06
C GLU A 210 17.61 3.98 -11.98
N THR A 211 17.44 3.20 -10.91
CA THR A 211 16.57 3.55 -9.78
C THR A 211 17.03 4.83 -9.09
N PHE A 212 18.34 5.01 -8.86
CA PHE A 212 18.88 6.22 -8.26
C PHE A 212 18.66 7.44 -9.13
N LYS A 213 18.93 7.33 -10.44
CA LYS A 213 18.69 8.42 -11.41
C LYS A 213 17.21 8.81 -11.47
N PHE A 214 16.32 7.81 -11.44
CA PHE A 214 14.89 8.06 -11.42
C PHE A 214 14.46 8.78 -10.13
N ILE A 215 14.95 8.36 -8.97
CA ILE A 215 14.68 9.02 -7.70
C ILE A 215 15.18 10.48 -7.73
N GLU A 216 16.41 10.73 -8.17
CA GLU A 216 16.94 12.11 -8.27
C GLU A 216 16.08 12.98 -9.20
N LYS A 217 15.65 12.41 -10.33
CA LYS A 217 14.75 13.08 -11.28
C LYS A 217 13.43 13.48 -10.63
N ILE A 218 12.72 12.53 -9.98
CA ILE A 218 11.40 12.81 -9.42
C ILE A 218 11.45 13.73 -8.21
N VAL A 219 12.50 13.64 -7.39
CA VAL A 219 12.73 14.58 -6.29
C VAL A 219 12.93 16.00 -6.83
N LYS A 220 13.78 16.16 -7.85
CA LYS A 220 14.06 17.47 -8.45
C LYS A 220 12.86 18.07 -9.19
N LYS A 221 12.15 17.23 -9.98
CA LYS A 221 11.07 17.71 -10.88
C LYS A 221 9.73 17.89 -10.15
N TYR A 222 9.40 16.98 -9.23
CA TYR A 222 8.07 16.92 -8.61
C TYR A 222 8.08 17.14 -7.09
N ASN A 223 9.22 17.49 -6.51
CA ASN A 223 9.39 17.59 -5.05
C ASN A 223 8.92 16.31 -4.30
N ALA A 224 9.09 15.15 -4.95
CA ALA A 224 8.67 13.88 -4.39
C ALA A 224 9.45 13.56 -3.10
N LYS A 225 8.78 12.96 -2.13
CA LYS A 225 9.41 12.33 -0.97
C LYS A 225 9.54 10.84 -1.21
N ILE A 226 10.56 10.22 -0.65
CA ILE A 226 10.88 8.82 -0.87
C ILE A 226 10.63 8.03 0.40
N HIS A 227 9.92 6.91 0.29
CA HIS A 227 9.77 5.95 1.36
C HIS A 227 10.50 4.66 0.97
N ALA A 228 11.56 4.33 1.71
CA ALA A 228 12.45 3.24 1.36
C ALA A 228 12.14 1.97 2.15
N HIS A 229 12.10 0.86 1.42
CA HIS A 229 12.00 -0.50 1.94
C HIS A 229 13.18 -1.34 1.52
N THR A 230 13.52 -2.36 2.30
CA THR A 230 14.39 -3.45 1.85
C THR A 230 13.55 -4.67 1.56
N PHE A 231 13.86 -5.36 0.47
CA PHE A 231 13.18 -6.59 0.09
C PHE A 231 13.19 -7.61 1.24
N MET A 232 12.03 -8.18 1.52
CA MET A 232 11.88 -9.29 2.45
C MET A 232 11.22 -10.47 1.74
N PRO A 233 11.83 -11.66 1.75
CA PRO A 233 11.18 -12.87 1.25
C PRO A 233 10.03 -13.22 2.18
N LEU A 234 8.80 -13.15 1.70
CA LEU A 234 7.60 -13.42 2.49
C LEU A 234 7.01 -14.78 2.12
N PRO A 235 6.60 -15.61 3.11
CA PRO A 235 6.05 -16.94 2.87
C PRO A 235 4.89 -16.93 1.88
N GLY A 236 4.90 -17.89 0.95
CA GLY A 236 3.85 -18.08 -0.06
C GLY A 236 3.91 -17.11 -1.24
N THR A 237 4.88 -16.18 -1.26
CA THR A 237 5.09 -15.32 -2.43
C THR A 237 5.99 -16.00 -3.46
N PRO A 238 5.92 -15.62 -4.76
CA PRO A 238 6.83 -16.16 -5.79
C PRO A 238 8.31 -15.93 -5.48
N LEU A 239 8.65 -14.83 -4.80
CA LEU A 239 10.02 -14.50 -4.43
C LEU A 239 10.44 -15.02 -3.05
N TRP A 240 9.65 -15.90 -2.43
CA TRP A 240 9.99 -16.51 -1.14
C TRP A 240 11.34 -17.23 -1.16
N GLU A 241 11.65 -17.90 -2.29
CA GLU A 241 12.87 -18.69 -2.48
C GLU A 241 14.06 -17.88 -3.00
N SER A 242 13.89 -16.59 -3.32
CA SER A 242 14.91 -15.80 -4.04
C SER A 242 16.11 -15.35 -3.19
N GLY A 243 16.05 -15.50 -1.87
CA GLY A 243 17.09 -15.04 -0.97
C GLY A 243 16.68 -13.84 -0.11
N ALA A 244 17.53 -13.46 0.84
CA ALA A 244 17.32 -12.29 1.66
C ALA A 244 17.62 -10.99 0.89
N GLY A 245 16.87 -9.94 1.16
CA GLY A 245 17.19 -8.60 0.72
C GLY A 245 18.51 -8.13 1.35
N THR A 246 19.40 -7.60 0.51
CA THR A 246 20.73 -7.17 0.93
C THR A 246 21.08 -5.83 0.30
N LEU A 247 21.42 -4.89 1.13
CA LEU A 247 21.90 -3.58 0.70
C LEU A 247 23.43 -3.60 0.55
N LYS A 248 23.93 -2.87 -0.43
CA LYS A 248 25.37 -2.69 -0.71
C LYS A 248 25.79 -1.27 -0.34
N ASP A 249 27.09 -1.00 -0.23
CA ASP A 249 27.64 0.30 0.17
C ASP A 249 27.06 1.50 -0.57
N HIS A 250 26.81 1.36 -1.88
CA HIS A 250 26.22 2.43 -2.67
C HIS A 250 24.76 2.71 -2.30
N HIS A 251 23.98 1.70 -1.86
CA HIS A 251 22.66 1.93 -1.30
C HIS A 251 22.73 2.74 -0.01
N TYR A 252 23.59 2.34 0.94
CA TYR A 252 23.74 3.08 2.20
C TYR A 252 24.16 4.52 1.97
N LYS A 253 25.10 4.77 1.06
CA LYS A 253 25.55 6.12 0.71
C LYS A 253 24.42 6.95 0.10
N PHE A 254 23.69 6.40 -0.87
CA PHE A 254 22.63 7.11 -1.56
C PHE A 254 21.42 7.39 -0.64
N LEU A 255 20.89 6.36 0.02
CA LEU A 255 19.74 6.48 0.90
C LEU A 255 20.07 7.33 2.14
N GLY A 256 21.28 7.19 2.71
CA GLY A 256 21.74 8.01 3.82
C GLY A 256 21.80 9.50 3.47
N ARG A 257 22.27 9.85 2.26
CA ARG A 257 22.27 11.24 1.76
C ARG A 257 20.85 11.81 1.67
N LEU A 258 19.91 11.05 1.12
CA LEU A 258 18.52 11.47 1.01
C LEU A 258 17.83 11.60 2.38
N ALA A 259 18.11 10.67 3.30
CA ALA A 259 17.60 10.73 4.66
C ALA A 259 18.12 11.96 5.42
N SER A 260 19.42 12.25 5.32
CA SER A 260 20.04 13.44 5.93
C SER A 260 19.47 14.74 5.36
N ALA A 261 19.04 14.75 4.11
CA ALA A 261 18.37 15.88 3.47
C ALA A 261 16.87 15.99 3.79
N GLY A 262 16.29 15.08 4.60
CA GLY A 262 14.86 15.04 4.92
C GLY A 262 13.97 14.71 3.71
N ILE A 263 14.54 14.06 2.70
CA ILE A 263 13.83 13.65 1.47
C ILE A 263 13.31 12.23 1.60
N LEU A 264 14.01 11.38 2.38
CA LEU A 264 13.73 9.95 2.52
C LEU A 264 13.39 9.60 3.97
N ASP A 265 12.34 8.79 4.12
CA ASP A 265 12.00 8.08 5.35
C ASP A 265 11.88 6.55 5.09
N GLY A 266 11.47 5.77 6.11
CA GLY A 266 11.22 4.34 6.01
C GLY A 266 12.10 3.50 6.94
N TYR A 267 11.73 2.21 7.05
CA TYR A 267 12.38 1.25 7.96
C TYR A 267 13.42 0.37 7.25
N TRP A 268 13.98 0.82 6.15
CA TRP A 268 14.83 0.05 5.26
C TRP A 268 16.01 -0.66 5.96
N LEU A 269 16.69 -0.01 6.93
CA LEU A 269 17.77 -0.64 7.71
C LEU A 269 17.25 -1.80 8.57
N LYS A 270 16.14 -1.57 9.30
CA LYS A 270 15.54 -2.61 10.14
C LYS A 270 14.94 -3.75 9.31
N GLN A 271 14.41 -3.44 8.14
CA GLN A 271 13.88 -4.43 7.23
C GLN A 271 14.97 -5.32 6.62
N GLU A 272 16.18 -4.79 6.38
CA GLU A 272 17.31 -5.62 5.98
C GLU A 272 17.68 -6.66 7.05
N GLU A 273 17.75 -6.24 8.31
CA GLU A 273 18.00 -7.15 9.43
C GLU A 273 16.90 -8.23 9.54
N LEU A 274 15.64 -7.81 9.42
CA LEU A 274 14.49 -8.72 9.44
C LEU A 274 14.52 -9.69 8.24
N SER A 275 14.86 -9.22 7.05
CA SER A 275 14.98 -10.05 5.85
C SER A 275 15.97 -11.20 6.06
N ARG A 276 17.15 -10.89 6.62
CA ARG A 276 18.16 -11.90 6.97
C ARG A 276 17.67 -12.90 8.02
N LYS A 277 16.90 -12.41 9.03
CA LYS A 277 16.31 -13.29 10.06
C LYS A 277 15.27 -14.23 9.47
N VAL A 278 14.35 -13.73 8.67
CA VAL A 278 13.31 -14.51 7.99
C VAL A 278 13.93 -15.57 7.09
N PHE A 279 14.95 -15.23 6.32
CA PHE A 279 15.68 -16.17 5.47
C PHE A 279 16.36 -17.28 6.28
N LYS A 280 16.97 -16.98 7.43
CA LYS A 280 17.59 -17.98 8.30
C LYS A 280 16.59 -18.95 8.95
N ILE A 281 15.39 -18.47 9.31
CA ILE A 281 14.35 -19.32 9.92
C ILE A 281 13.87 -20.39 8.93
N ARG A 282 13.83 -20.08 7.66
CA ARG A 282 13.43 -20.97 6.58
C ARG A 282 14.37 -22.18 6.42
N HIS A 283 15.67 -22.00 6.68
CA HIS A 283 16.70 -23.02 6.48
C HIS A 283 17.00 -23.81 7.75
N LYS A 284 16.21 -23.66 8.81
CA LYS A 284 16.18 -24.52 10.00
C LYS A 284 15.00 -25.50 9.89
#